data_f2b10505dde480b203a261279aec4861
#
_entry.id   f2b10505dde480b203a261279aec4861
#
_cell.length_a   1.000
_cell.length_b   1.000
_cell.length_c   1.000
_cell.angle_alpha   90.00
_cell.angle_beta   90.00
_cell.angle_gamma   90.00
#
_symmetry.space_group_name_H-M   'P 1'
#
loop_
_entity.id
_entity.type
_entity.pdbx_description
1 polymer ?
#
loop_
_entity_poly.entity_id
_entity_poly.type
_entity_poly.pdbx_seq_one_letter_code
_entity_poly.pdbx_strand_id
1 'polypeptide(L)'
;KIPFSDKEAKIYNADFWLYIGVFTLILMSFQVIFPTSIPVYNAIVEFFGGFSNLAPPIEKEIFYSNAQIWFASSLAILSSIAQVLWWRGKEANDKFSLFSRSLILTMALSGAIILFYPINKPSYMFLITSSIFSIFSNGSVLVYFYKKRDLISSGSVSHIGLAIMLIGILFSSGYSSIQSKNYTGLVWNSDFPDEVNNDNMLLFLNEERTIGKYNAKYLGTRKKLKSSGEFIKANYL
;
A
#
# COMPACT_ATOMS: atom_id res chain seq x y z
N LYS A 1 -28.75 -4.73 -27.74
CA LYS A 1 -27.79 -5.73 -28.24
C LYS A 1 -26.41 -5.21 -27.95
N ILE A 2 -25.66 -5.86 -27.06
CA ILE A 2 -24.23 -5.59 -26.82
C ILE A 2 -23.51 -6.08 -28.07
N PRO A 3 -22.72 -5.23 -28.76
CA PRO A 3 -21.98 -5.68 -29.92
C PRO A 3 -20.94 -6.72 -29.49
N PHE A 4 -21.17 -7.96 -29.85
CA PHE A 4 -20.22 -9.04 -29.68
C PHE A 4 -19.08 -8.81 -30.71
N SER A 5 -17.87 -8.62 -30.23
CA SER A 5 -16.70 -8.58 -31.10
C SER A 5 -16.12 -9.99 -31.16
N ASP A 6 -16.17 -10.61 -32.35
CA ASP A 6 -15.57 -11.93 -32.63
C ASP A 6 -14.03 -11.93 -32.61
N LYS A 7 -13.41 -10.87 -32.09
CA LYS A 7 -11.96 -10.81 -31.96
C LYS A 7 -11.52 -11.49 -30.67
N GLU A 8 -10.96 -12.67 -30.80
CA GLU A 8 -10.24 -13.32 -29.70
C GLU A 8 -9.27 -12.34 -29.03
N ALA A 9 -9.33 -12.26 -27.71
CA ALA A 9 -8.45 -11.42 -26.90
C ALA A 9 -7.01 -11.98 -26.99
N LYS A 10 -6.23 -11.46 -27.93
CA LYS A 10 -4.83 -11.85 -28.08
C LYS A 10 -4.01 -11.25 -26.93
N ILE A 11 -3.09 -12.04 -26.34
CA ILE A 11 -2.18 -11.61 -25.24
C ILE A 11 -1.44 -10.32 -25.58
N TYR A 12 -1.21 -10.02 -26.85
CA TYR A 12 -0.57 -8.79 -27.32
C TYR A 12 -1.53 -7.61 -27.46
N ASN A 13 -2.81 -7.77 -27.07
CA ASN A 13 -3.79 -6.68 -27.10
C ASN A 13 -3.87 -6.00 -25.74
N ALA A 14 -3.87 -4.67 -25.72
CA ALA A 14 -4.06 -3.86 -24.52
C ALA A 14 -5.35 -4.20 -23.76
N ASP A 15 -6.42 -4.53 -24.50
CA ASP A 15 -7.71 -4.88 -23.91
C ASP A 15 -7.62 -6.09 -22.96
N PHE A 16 -6.83 -7.11 -23.32
CA PHE A 16 -6.58 -8.28 -22.47
C PHE A 16 -5.98 -7.88 -21.10
N TRP A 17 -4.94 -7.04 -21.12
CA TRP A 17 -4.26 -6.60 -19.90
C TRP A 17 -5.12 -5.65 -19.07
N LEU A 18 -5.97 -4.87 -19.72
CA LEU A 18 -6.95 -4.02 -19.06
C LEU A 18 -8.00 -4.88 -18.32
N TYR A 19 -8.51 -5.93 -18.94
CA TYR A 19 -9.43 -6.88 -18.28
C TYR A 19 -8.79 -7.57 -17.07
N ILE A 20 -7.52 -8.00 -17.17
CA ILE A 20 -6.79 -8.57 -16.05
C ILE A 20 -6.63 -7.53 -14.93
N GLY A 21 -6.33 -6.28 -15.27
CA GLY A 21 -6.25 -5.19 -14.30
C GLY A 21 -7.56 -4.97 -13.55
N VAL A 22 -8.68 -4.89 -14.28
CA VAL A 22 -10.03 -4.78 -13.68
C VAL A 22 -10.36 -5.99 -12.80
N PHE A 23 -10.05 -7.19 -13.27
CA PHE A 23 -10.26 -8.42 -12.48
C PHE A 23 -9.42 -8.41 -11.20
N THR A 24 -8.17 -7.95 -11.26
CA THR A 24 -7.31 -7.80 -10.08
C THR A 24 -7.91 -6.81 -9.07
N LEU A 25 -8.48 -5.69 -9.53
CA LEU A 25 -9.19 -4.72 -8.66
C LEU A 25 -10.43 -5.34 -8.02
N ILE A 26 -11.18 -6.15 -8.74
CA ILE A 26 -12.35 -6.87 -8.20
C ILE A 26 -11.91 -7.84 -7.10
N LEU A 27 -10.85 -8.63 -7.34
CA LEU A 27 -10.30 -9.56 -6.33
C LEU A 27 -9.79 -8.81 -5.09
N MET A 28 -9.09 -7.69 -5.30
CA MET A 28 -8.61 -6.81 -4.23
C MET A 28 -9.76 -6.27 -3.38
N SER A 29 -10.86 -5.83 -4.03
CA SER A 29 -12.06 -5.36 -3.34
C SER A 29 -12.76 -6.49 -2.58
N PHE A 30 -12.88 -7.66 -3.20
CA PHE A 30 -13.49 -8.83 -2.58
C PHE A 30 -12.73 -9.28 -1.34
N GLN A 31 -11.38 -9.27 -1.39
CA GLN A 31 -10.52 -9.62 -0.26
C GLN A 31 -10.73 -8.68 0.96
N VAL A 32 -11.12 -7.42 0.73
CA VAL A 32 -11.46 -6.49 1.82
C VAL A 32 -12.92 -6.67 2.26
N ILE A 33 -13.86 -6.71 1.31
CA ILE A 33 -15.30 -6.73 1.58
C ILE A 33 -15.70 -8.00 2.35
N PHE A 34 -15.20 -9.16 1.94
CA PHE A 34 -15.61 -10.43 2.53
C PHE A 34 -15.31 -10.50 4.03
N PRO A 35 -14.07 -10.29 4.52
CA PRO A 35 -13.79 -10.35 5.97
C PRO A 35 -14.43 -9.21 6.77
N THR A 36 -14.58 -8.02 6.18
CA THR A 36 -15.25 -6.90 6.85
C THR A 36 -16.75 -7.10 6.98
N SER A 37 -17.36 -7.93 6.13
CA SER A 37 -18.79 -8.25 6.15
C SER A 37 -19.15 -9.38 7.15
N ILE A 38 -18.17 -10.07 7.74
CA ILE A 38 -18.40 -11.16 8.68
C ILE A 38 -19.35 -10.76 9.84
N PRO A 39 -19.19 -9.61 10.53
CA PRO A 39 -20.10 -9.22 11.60
C PRO A 39 -21.56 -9.04 11.12
N VAL A 40 -21.73 -8.51 9.91
CA VAL A 40 -23.06 -8.33 9.31
C VAL A 40 -23.67 -9.70 8.96
N TYR A 41 -22.86 -10.60 8.40
CA TYR A 41 -23.28 -11.97 8.11
C TYR A 41 -23.71 -12.71 9.38
N ASN A 42 -22.93 -12.61 10.47
CA ASN A 42 -23.24 -13.23 11.75
C ASN A 42 -24.58 -12.70 12.32
N ALA A 43 -24.79 -11.37 12.28
CA ALA A 43 -26.04 -10.77 12.74
C ALA A 43 -27.27 -11.25 11.93
N ILE A 44 -27.11 -11.44 10.62
CA ILE A 44 -28.19 -11.98 9.77
C ILE A 44 -28.48 -13.45 10.13
N VAL A 45 -27.47 -14.27 10.29
CA VAL A 45 -27.62 -15.69 10.67
C VAL A 45 -28.31 -15.81 12.03
N GLU A 46 -27.90 -15.03 13.01
CA GLU A 46 -28.52 -15.01 14.35
C GLU A 46 -29.98 -14.54 14.30
N PHE A 47 -30.28 -13.53 13.48
CA PHE A 47 -31.66 -13.04 13.32
C PHE A 47 -32.61 -14.14 12.80
N PHE A 48 -32.12 -15.06 11.94
CA PHE A 48 -32.88 -16.20 11.46
C PHE A 48 -32.80 -17.43 12.39
N GLY A 49 -32.28 -17.28 13.61
CA GLY A 49 -32.16 -18.35 14.60
C GLY A 49 -31.04 -19.36 14.34
N GLY A 50 -30.12 -19.00 13.43
CA GLY A 50 -28.91 -19.80 13.16
C GLY A 50 -27.76 -19.44 14.10
N PHE A 51 -26.65 -20.17 13.96
CA PHE A 51 -25.41 -19.92 14.68
C PHE A 51 -24.23 -19.82 13.69
N SER A 52 -23.40 -18.79 13.83
CA SER A 52 -22.21 -18.59 12.99
C SER A 52 -20.94 -18.57 13.84
N ASN A 53 -19.94 -19.36 13.42
CA ASN A 53 -18.60 -19.42 14.03
C ASN A 53 -17.57 -18.58 13.29
N LEU A 54 -17.97 -17.72 12.33
CA LEU A 54 -17.04 -16.90 11.58
C LEU A 54 -16.55 -15.75 12.45
N ALA A 55 -15.23 -15.65 12.59
CA ALA A 55 -14.59 -14.54 13.27
C ALA A 55 -13.87 -13.61 12.28
N PRO A 56 -14.02 -12.28 12.40
CA PRO A 56 -13.21 -11.35 11.63
C PRO A 56 -11.73 -11.45 12.02
N PRO A 57 -10.80 -11.05 11.14
CA PRO A 57 -9.38 -11.06 11.46
C PRO A 57 -9.08 -10.23 12.71
N ILE A 58 -8.30 -10.78 13.64
CA ILE A 58 -7.91 -10.15 14.90
C ILE A 58 -6.96 -8.98 14.57
N GLU A 59 -5.87 -9.26 13.88
CA GLU A 59 -4.88 -8.26 13.44
C GLU A 59 -5.24 -7.74 12.03
N LYS A 60 -6.21 -6.83 11.98
CA LYS A 60 -6.78 -6.33 10.71
C LYS A 60 -5.73 -5.71 9.80
N GLU A 61 -4.86 -4.86 10.34
CA GLU A 61 -3.83 -4.17 9.56
C GLU A 61 -2.86 -5.14 8.90
N ILE A 62 -2.38 -6.14 9.65
CA ILE A 62 -1.46 -7.15 9.14
C ILE A 62 -2.15 -8.04 8.11
N PHE A 63 -3.39 -8.46 8.38
CA PHE A 63 -4.15 -9.31 7.48
C PHE A 63 -4.39 -8.64 6.12
N TYR A 64 -4.89 -7.40 6.12
CA TYR A 64 -5.17 -6.68 4.88
C TYR A 64 -3.90 -6.27 4.15
N SER A 65 -2.89 -5.73 4.84
CA SER A 65 -1.66 -5.29 4.19
C SER A 65 -0.87 -6.43 3.57
N ASN A 66 -0.84 -7.61 4.19
CA ASN A 66 -0.17 -8.78 3.62
C ASN A 66 -0.77 -9.24 2.29
N ALA A 67 -2.08 -9.12 2.10
CA ALA A 67 -2.72 -9.44 0.83
C ALA A 67 -2.66 -8.27 -0.16
N GLN A 68 -2.95 -7.05 0.30
CA GLN A 68 -3.03 -5.86 -0.54
C GLN A 68 -1.70 -5.51 -1.21
N ILE A 69 -0.58 -5.79 -0.56
CA ILE A 69 0.76 -5.52 -1.12
C ILE A 69 1.01 -6.30 -2.42
N TRP A 70 0.52 -7.54 -2.51
CA TRP A 70 0.65 -8.36 -3.73
C TRP A 70 -0.25 -7.85 -4.85
N PHE A 71 -1.49 -7.47 -4.52
CA PHE A 71 -2.40 -6.86 -5.49
C PHE A 71 -1.88 -5.53 -6.00
N ALA A 72 -1.40 -4.64 -5.13
CA ALA A 72 -0.83 -3.36 -5.50
C ALA A 72 0.39 -3.51 -6.42
N SER A 73 1.28 -4.45 -6.10
CA SER A 73 2.43 -4.78 -6.93
C SER A 73 2.02 -5.30 -8.32
N SER A 74 1.01 -6.18 -8.36
CA SER A 74 0.46 -6.70 -9.61
C SER A 74 -0.16 -5.59 -10.45
N LEU A 75 -0.93 -4.67 -9.85
CA LEU A 75 -1.51 -3.52 -10.55
C LEU A 75 -0.43 -2.60 -11.13
N ALA A 76 0.67 -2.37 -10.40
CA ALA A 76 1.79 -1.58 -10.90
C ALA A 76 2.41 -2.20 -12.16
N ILE A 77 2.57 -3.52 -12.20
CA ILE A 77 3.07 -4.25 -13.38
C ILE A 77 2.05 -4.21 -14.52
N LEU A 78 0.78 -4.53 -14.23
CA LEU A 78 -0.29 -4.60 -15.22
C LEU A 78 -0.51 -3.25 -15.89
N SER A 79 -0.51 -2.15 -15.13
CA SER A 79 -0.62 -0.79 -15.65
C SER A 79 0.50 -0.47 -16.62
N SER A 80 1.72 -0.91 -16.33
CA SER A 80 2.90 -0.70 -17.16
C SER A 80 2.82 -1.45 -18.47
N ILE A 81 2.43 -2.72 -18.42
CA ILE A 81 2.27 -3.57 -19.61
C ILE A 81 1.13 -3.04 -20.48
N ALA A 82 -0.02 -2.75 -19.88
CA ALA A 82 -1.18 -2.22 -20.59
C ALA A 82 -0.84 -0.90 -21.32
N GLN A 83 -0.11 0.01 -20.65
CA GLN A 83 0.25 1.30 -21.21
C GLN A 83 1.22 1.18 -22.40
N VAL A 84 2.21 0.27 -22.33
CA VAL A 84 3.11 0.00 -23.47
C VAL A 84 2.37 -0.64 -24.63
N LEU A 85 1.43 -1.55 -24.37
CA LEU A 85 0.66 -2.26 -25.39
C LEU A 85 -0.50 -1.44 -25.97
N TRP A 86 -1.09 -0.53 -25.17
CA TRP A 86 -2.19 0.36 -25.61
C TRP A 86 -1.83 1.17 -26.87
N TRP A 87 -0.57 1.35 -27.10
CA TRP A 87 -0.08 2.21 -28.15
C TRP A 87 -0.37 1.65 -29.56
N ARG A 88 -1.41 2.16 -30.19
CA ARG A 88 -1.74 1.84 -31.58
C ARG A 88 -0.75 2.54 -32.53
N GLY A 89 -0.23 1.84 -33.53
CA GLY A 89 0.60 2.40 -34.61
C GLY A 89 2.11 2.32 -34.39
N LYS A 90 2.62 1.68 -33.33
CA LYS A 90 4.03 1.35 -33.20
C LYS A 90 4.35 -0.03 -33.77
N GLU A 91 5.52 -0.14 -34.39
CA GLU A 91 6.10 -1.43 -34.73
C GLU A 91 6.37 -2.26 -33.48
N ALA A 92 6.30 -3.58 -33.58
CA ALA A 92 6.53 -4.49 -32.46
C ALA A 92 7.92 -4.28 -31.84
N ASN A 93 8.92 -3.95 -32.66
CA ASN A 93 10.30 -3.69 -32.21
C ASN A 93 10.42 -2.46 -31.28
N ASP A 94 9.64 -1.41 -31.55
CA ASP A 94 9.64 -0.20 -30.70
C ASP A 94 9.03 -0.48 -29.32
N LYS A 95 7.95 -1.26 -29.27
CA LYS A 95 7.31 -1.68 -28.01
C LYS A 95 8.24 -2.55 -27.18
N PHE A 96 8.90 -3.50 -27.83
CA PHE A 96 9.88 -4.38 -27.17
C PHE A 96 11.08 -3.58 -26.66
N SER A 97 11.59 -2.63 -27.43
CA SER A 97 12.69 -1.76 -27.03
C SER A 97 12.35 -0.90 -25.80
N LEU A 98 11.13 -0.33 -25.76
CA LEU A 98 10.67 0.44 -24.57
C LEU A 98 10.54 -0.43 -23.34
N PHE A 99 9.95 -1.61 -23.50
CA PHE A 99 9.78 -2.55 -22.41
C PHE A 99 11.12 -3.03 -21.86
N SER A 100 12.02 -3.46 -22.72
CA SER A 100 13.34 -3.98 -22.30
C SER A 100 14.21 -2.91 -21.65
N ARG A 101 14.22 -1.68 -22.13
CA ARG A 101 14.91 -0.55 -21.49
C ARG A 101 14.36 -0.28 -20.08
N SER A 102 13.04 -0.24 -19.95
CA SER A 102 12.40 -0.03 -18.65
C SER A 102 12.73 -1.16 -17.68
N LEU A 103 12.77 -2.40 -18.17
CA LEU A 103 13.14 -3.57 -17.35
C LEU A 103 14.59 -3.50 -16.88
N ILE A 104 15.53 -3.18 -17.78
CA ILE A 104 16.96 -3.05 -17.45
C ILE A 104 17.17 -1.94 -16.40
N LEU A 105 16.57 -0.77 -16.59
CA LEU A 105 16.66 0.33 -15.63
C LEU A 105 16.06 -0.04 -14.28
N THR A 106 14.93 -0.76 -14.29
CA THR A 106 14.30 -1.27 -13.06
C THR A 106 15.24 -2.22 -12.32
N MET A 107 15.80 -3.19 -13.01
CA MET A 107 16.72 -4.16 -12.40
C MET A 107 17.98 -3.50 -11.84
N ALA A 108 18.54 -2.52 -12.55
CA ALA A 108 19.69 -1.77 -12.08
C ALA A 108 19.38 -0.96 -10.81
N LEU A 109 18.26 -0.21 -10.81
CA LEU A 109 17.91 0.64 -9.67
C LEU A 109 17.39 -0.16 -8.47
N SER A 110 16.50 -1.14 -8.69
CA SER A 110 16.01 -1.98 -7.60
C SER A 110 17.10 -2.85 -7.01
N GLY A 111 18.01 -3.39 -7.85
CA GLY A 111 19.19 -4.11 -7.39
C GLY A 111 20.10 -3.23 -6.53
N ALA A 112 20.37 -2.00 -6.95
CA ALA A 112 21.15 -1.05 -6.15
C ALA A 112 20.46 -0.75 -4.80
N ILE A 113 19.14 -0.49 -4.81
CA ILE A 113 18.40 -0.25 -3.56
C ILE A 113 18.50 -1.44 -2.61
N ILE A 114 18.30 -2.66 -3.10
CA ILE A 114 18.35 -3.89 -2.28
C ILE A 114 19.76 -4.13 -1.72
N LEU A 115 20.80 -3.78 -2.46
CA LEU A 115 22.20 -3.92 -2.01
C LEU A 115 22.55 -2.92 -0.90
N PHE A 116 22.09 -1.67 -1.00
CA PHE A 116 22.40 -0.61 -0.02
C PHE A 116 21.45 -0.59 1.17
N TYR A 117 20.22 -1.05 0.99
CA TYR A 117 19.19 -1.07 2.02
C TYR A 117 18.62 -2.48 2.16
N PRO A 118 18.99 -3.22 3.21
CA PRO A 118 18.51 -4.59 3.40
C PRO A 118 17.00 -4.60 3.62
N ILE A 119 16.28 -5.01 2.60
CA ILE A 119 14.82 -5.19 2.66
C ILE A 119 14.56 -6.63 3.04
N ASN A 120 14.10 -6.86 4.28
CA ASN A 120 13.97 -8.22 4.81
C ASN A 120 12.70 -8.97 4.34
N LYS A 121 11.67 -8.24 3.87
CA LYS A 121 10.41 -8.84 3.43
C LYS A 121 10.35 -8.95 1.91
N PRO A 122 10.18 -10.17 1.35
CA PRO A 122 10.08 -10.35 -0.12
C PRO A 122 8.94 -9.55 -0.76
N SER A 123 7.80 -9.40 -0.07
CA SER A 123 6.68 -8.59 -0.54
C SER A 123 7.05 -7.11 -0.72
N TYR A 124 7.91 -6.57 0.14
CA TYR A 124 8.40 -5.19 0.04
C TYR A 124 9.37 -5.03 -1.14
N MET A 125 10.26 -6.01 -1.34
CA MET A 125 11.14 -6.04 -2.52
C MET A 125 10.32 -6.05 -3.81
N PHE A 126 9.27 -6.87 -3.84
CA PHE A 126 8.40 -6.99 -5.00
C PHE A 126 7.62 -5.70 -5.27
N LEU A 127 7.09 -5.05 -4.22
CA LEU A 127 6.38 -3.76 -4.34
C LEU A 127 7.31 -2.65 -4.86
N ILE A 128 8.52 -2.53 -4.33
CA ILE A 128 9.49 -1.52 -4.78
C ILE A 128 9.85 -1.77 -6.24
N THR A 129 10.21 -3.00 -6.59
CA THR A 129 10.62 -3.36 -7.95
C THR A 129 9.50 -3.12 -8.96
N SER A 130 8.25 -3.53 -8.64
CA SER A 130 7.10 -3.31 -9.50
C SER A 130 6.74 -1.83 -9.64
N SER A 131 6.86 -1.05 -8.58
CA SER A 131 6.63 0.40 -8.61
C SER A 131 7.69 1.13 -9.43
N ILE A 132 8.98 0.78 -9.27
CA ILE A 132 10.07 1.32 -10.10
C ILE A 132 9.86 0.95 -11.57
N PHE A 133 9.44 -0.29 -11.85
CA PHE A 133 9.10 -0.71 -13.20
C PHE A 133 7.96 0.13 -13.78
N SER A 134 6.93 0.41 -12.99
CA SER A 134 5.83 1.27 -13.40
C SER A 134 6.28 2.69 -13.72
N ILE A 135 7.18 3.27 -12.92
CA ILE A 135 7.73 4.61 -13.16
C ILE A 135 8.52 4.64 -14.47
N PHE A 136 9.45 3.71 -14.68
CA PHE A 136 10.29 3.71 -15.89
C PHE A 136 9.49 3.38 -17.16
N SER A 137 8.58 2.43 -17.09
CA SER A 137 7.75 2.03 -18.23
C SER A 137 6.83 3.16 -18.66
N ASN A 138 6.05 3.72 -17.73
CA ASN A 138 5.17 4.85 -18.04
C ASN A 138 5.94 6.13 -18.38
N GLY A 139 7.09 6.37 -17.75
CA GLY A 139 8.00 7.47 -18.06
C GLY A 139 8.57 7.37 -19.47
N SER A 140 8.94 6.18 -19.92
CA SER A 140 9.41 5.94 -21.30
C SER A 140 8.33 6.22 -22.33
N VAL A 141 7.08 5.85 -22.04
CA VAL A 141 5.92 6.19 -22.88
C VAL A 141 5.72 7.71 -22.90
N LEU A 142 5.76 8.37 -21.76
CA LEU A 142 5.56 9.82 -21.65
C LEU A 142 6.62 10.62 -22.45
N VAL A 143 7.91 10.24 -22.30
CA VAL A 143 9.03 10.87 -23.04
C VAL A 143 8.88 10.68 -24.54
N TYR A 144 8.42 9.53 -24.96
CA TYR A 144 8.18 9.27 -26.37
C TYR A 144 7.10 10.20 -26.96
N PHE A 145 6.00 10.41 -26.25
CA PHE A 145 4.93 11.34 -26.65
C PHE A 145 5.42 12.76 -26.73
N TYR A 146 6.12 13.21 -25.71
CA TYR A 146 6.68 14.56 -25.67
C TYR A 146 7.58 14.86 -26.88
N LYS A 147 8.42 13.89 -27.29
CA LYS A 147 9.30 14.05 -28.45
C LYS A 147 8.56 14.12 -29.78
N LYS A 148 7.39 13.49 -29.91
CA LYS A 148 6.58 13.50 -31.13
C LYS A 148 5.61 14.69 -31.22
N ARG A 149 5.62 15.59 -30.20
CA ARG A 149 4.67 16.72 -30.09
C ARG A 149 3.20 16.28 -30.05
N ASP A 150 2.95 15.03 -29.63
CA ASP A 150 1.62 14.51 -29.39
C ASP A 150 1.14 14.92 -28.00
N LEU A 151 -0.17 14.77 -27.77
CA LEU A 151 -0.78 15.06 -26.47
C LEU A 151 -0.13 14.24 -25.34
N ILE A 152 0.04 14.86 -24.16
CA ILE A 152 0.57 14.21 -22.97
C ILE A 152 -0.34 13.02 -22.61
N SER A 153 0.24 11.84 -22.42
CA SER A 153 -0.48 10.67 -21.95
C SER A 153 -0.87 10.86 -20.49
N SER A 154 -2.09 11.28 -20.21
CA SER A 154 -2.63 11.42 -18.86
C SER A 154 -2.59 10.11 -18.08
N GLY A 155 -2.83 8.98 -18.74
CA GLY A 155 -2.71 7.65 -18.14
C GLY A 155 -1.31 7.36 -17.62
N SER A 156 -0.26 7.68 -18.39
CA SER A 156 1.12 7.51 -17.94
C SER A 156 1.44 8.34 -16.71
N VAL A 157 0.99 9.59 -16.66
CA VAL A 157 1.19 10.47 -15.48
C VAL A 157 0.48 9.90 -14.26
N SER A 158 -0.76 9.45 -14.40
CA SER A 158 -1.53 8.85 -13.31
C SER A 158 -0.87 7.57 -12.76
N HIS A 159 -0.35 6.70 -13.63
CA HIS A 159 0.32 5.48 -13.21
C HIS A 159 1.68 5.74 -12.53
N ILE A 160 2.42 6.76 -12.98
CA ILE A 160 3.63 7.21 -12.27
C ILE A 160 3.27 7.73 -10.88
N GLY A 161 2.22 8.56 -10.77
CA GLY A 161 1.74 9.07 -9.50
C GLY A 161 1.32 7.95 -8.54
N LEU A 162 0.59 6.95 -9.03
CA LEU A 162 0.21 5.76 -8.27
C LEU A 162 1.45 5.00 -7.78
N ALA A 163 2.44 4.77 -8.64
CA ALA A 163 3.66 4.05 -8.26
C ALA A 163 4.48 4.79 -7.18
N ILE A 164 4.59 6.12 -7.28
CA ILE A 164 5.23 6.95 -6.25
C ILE A 164 4.45 6.87 -4.94
N MET A 165 3.12 6.91 -4.99
CA MET A 165 2.27 6.75 -3.82
C MET A 165 2.47 5.39 -3.14
N LEU A 166 2.55 4.29 -3.89
CA LEU A 166 2.81 2.96 -3.34
C LEU A 166 4.16 2.89 -2.61
N ILE A 167 5.21 3.49 -3.18
CA ILE A 167 6.52 3.61 -2.52
C ILE A 167 6.40 4.44 -1.24
N GLY A 168 5.67 5.56 -1.28
CA GLY A 168 5.42 6.41 -0.11
C GLY A 168 4.69 5.67 1.01
N ILE A 169 3.64 4.91 0.69
CA ILE A 169 2.91 4.07 1.65
C ILE A 169 3.83 3.02 2.28
N LEU A 170 4.67 2.36 1.46
CA LEU A 170 5.61 1.38 1.97
C LEU A 170 6.57 1.97 3.00
N PHE A 171 7.14 3.15 2.72
CA PHE A 171 8.07 3.78 3.66
C PHE A 171 7.38 4.36 4.89
N SER A 172 6.16 4.89 4.77
CA SER A 172 5.44 5.46 5.90
C SER A 172 4.81 4.41 6.82
N SER A 173 4.22 3.34 6.26
CA SER A 173 3.52 2.31 7.03
C SER A 173 4.33 1.03 7.19
N GLY A 174 4.98 0.56 6.13
CA GLY A 174 5.72 -0.71 6.13
C GLY A 174 6.99 -0.69 6.98
N TYR A 175 7.61 0.48 7.12
CA TYR A 175 8.80 0.69 7.95
C TYR A 175 8.50 1.51 9.22
N SER A 176 7.23 1.75 9.52
CA SER A 176 6.86 2.35 10.82
C SER A 176 7.16 1.38 11.96
N SER A 177 7.59 1.91 13.07
CA SER A 177 7.81 1.14 14.30
C SER A 177 7.27 1.91 15.50
N ILE A 178 6.56 1.19 16.37
CA ILE A 178 6.09 1.76 17.63
C ILE A 178 7.31 1.90 18.54
N GLN A 179 7.67 3.15 18.85
CA GLN A 179 8.81 3.46 19.71
C GLN A 179 8.43 3.33 21.20
N SER A 180 7.16 3.51 21.54
CA SER A 180 6.63 3.49 22.92
C SER A 180 6.36 2.08 23.46
N LYS A 181 6.91 1.02 22.87
CA LYS A 181 6.68 -0.35 23.35
C LYS A 181 7.04 -0.51 24.82
N ASN A 182 6.14 -1.15 25.54
CA ASN A 182 6.32 -1.46 26.97
C ASN A 182 7.21 -2.70 27.14
N TYR A 183 8.51 -2.49 27.23
CA TYR A 183 9.47 -3.57 27.52
C TYR A 183 9.56 -3.90 29.02
N THR A 184 8.88 -3.14 29.90
CA THR A 184 8.95 -3.34 31.35
C THR A 184 7.96 -4.37 31.87
N GLY A 185 6.99 -4.78 31.07
CA GLY A 185 5.92 -5.69 31.47
C GLY A 185 4.93 -5.10 32.51
N LEU A 186 5.05 -3.80 32.80
CA LEU A 186 4.13 -3.13 33.72
C LEU A 186 2.80 -2.90 33.02
N VAL A 187 1.75 -3.55 33.53
CA VAL A 187 0.37 -3.30 33.10
C VAL A 187 -0.13 -2.06 33.84
N TRP A 188 -0.41 -0.98 33.09
CA TRP A 188 -0.85 0.28 33.69
C TRP A 188 -2.36 0.35 33.89
N ASN A 189 -3.14 -0.45 33.18
CA ASN A 189 -4.56 -0.65 33.43
C ASN A 189 -4.99 -2.03 32.90
N SER A 190 -5.54 -2.87 33.77
CA SER A 190 -6.05 -4.21 33.44
C SER A 190 -7.33 -4.18 32.59
N ASP A 191 -8.02 -3.02 32.53
CA ASP A 191 -9.24 -2.88 31.73
C ASP A 191 -8.95 -2.59 30.25
N PHE A 192 -7.69 -2.28 29.92
CA PHE A 192 -7.29 -2.08 28.53
C PHE A 192 -6.82 -3.40 27.88
N PRO A 193 -7.06 -3.56 26.58
CA PRO A 193 -6.53 -4.68 25.81
C PRO A 193 -5.00 -4.81 25.97
N ASP A 194 -4.50 -6.04 25.92
CA ASP A 194 -3.06 -6.33 26.03
C ASP A 194 -2.23 -5.55 25.01
N GLU A 195 -2.75 -5.33 23.80
CA GLU A 195 -2.10 -4.52 22.77
C GLU A 195 -1.83 -3.09 23.25
N VAL A 196 -2.81 -2.46 23.92
CA VAL A 196 -2.66 -1.09 24.43
C VAL A 196 -1.60 -1.05 25.55
N ASN A 197 -1.57 -2.05 26.42
CA ASN A 197 -0.57 -2.14 27.48
C ASN A 197 0.83 -2.46 26.94
N ASN A 198 0.93 -3.24 25.86
CA ASN A 198 2.20 -3.62 25.25
C ASN A 198 2.78 -2.52 24.35
N ASP A 199 1.94 -1.74 23.68
CA ASP A 199 2.37 -0.69 22.75
C ASP A 199 2.58 0.66 23.44
N ASN A 200 2.21 0.79 24.71
CA ASN A 200 2.32 2.04 25.45
C ASN A 200 3.17 1.87 26.73
N MET A 201 4.31 2.51 26.73
CA MET A 201 5.19 2.55 27.91
C MET A 201 4.64 3.52 28.96
N LEU A 202 4.65 3.09 30.23
CA LEU A 202 4.31 3.95 31.35
C LEU A 202 5.50 4.88 31.67
N LEU A 203 5.24 6.20 31.60
CA LEU A 203 6.20 7.22 31.97
C LEU A 203 5.83 7.84 33.33
N PHE A 204 6.76 7.85 34.26
CA PHE A 204 6.59 8.50 35.56
C PHE A 204 7.05 9.95 35.50
N LEU A 205 6.43 10.78 36.34
CA LEU A 205 6.73 12.21 36.37
C LEU A 205 8.20 12.45 36.77
N ASN A 206 8.91 13.24 35.96
CA ASN A 206 10.32 13.59 36.13
C ASN A 206 11.32 12.41 36.07
N GLU A 207 10.89 11.24 35.65
CA GLU A 207 11.76 10.08 35.42
C GLU A 207 12.18 10.04 33.95
N GLU A 208 13.47 9.85 33.72
CA GLU A 208 14.00 9.70 32.36
C GLU A 208 13.96 8.22 31.95
N ARG A 209 13.38 7.94 30.79
CA ARG A 209 13.30 6.58 30.21
C ARG A 209 13.70 6.58 28.75
N THR A 210 14.40 5.53 28.35
CA THR A 210 14.78 5.32 26.95
C THR A 210 13.60 4.76 26.18
N ILE A 211 13.22 5.45 25.10
CA ILE A 211 12.16 5.07 24.17
C ILE A 211 12.79 4.87 22.79
N GLY A 212 13.03 3.62 22.42
CA GLY A 212 13.74 3.31 21.18
C GLY A 212 15.14 3.92 21.14
N LYS A 213 15.34 4.95 20.29
CA LYS A 213 16.61 5.68 20.17
C LYS A 213 16.64 7.00 20.96
N TYR A 214 15.57 7.33 21.64
CA TYR A 214 15.38 8.63 22.30
C TYR A 214 15.30 8.45 23.82
N ASN A 215 15.76 9.45 24.57
CA ASN A 215 15.48 9.56 25.99
C ASN A 215 14.31 10.52 26.17
N ALA A 216 13.26 10.06 26.83
CA ALA A 216 12.08 10.85 27.13
C ALA A 216 11.90 11.03 28.63
N LYS A 217 11.49 12.22 29.03
CA LYS A 217 11.19 12.58 30.41
C LYS A 217 9.82 13.23 30.49
N TYR A 218 8.90 12.60 31.21
CA TYR A 218 7.57 13.17 31.37
C TYR A 218 7.61 14.33 32.35
N LEU A 219 7.33 15.54 31.86
CA LEU A 219 7.38 16.77 32.66
C LEU A 219 6.01 17.16 33.26
N GLY A 220 4.98 16.39 32.98
CA GLY A 220 3.64 16.61 33.52
C GLY A 220 2.63 17.08 32.48
N THR A 221 1.44 17.44 32.97
CA THR A 221 0.32 17.87 32.15
C THR A 221 0.00 19.34 32.43
N ARG A 222 -0.06 20.16 31.41
CA ARG A 222 -0.55 21.54 31.49
C ARG A 222 -1.94 21.65 30.86
N LYS A 223 -2.80 22.43 31.50
CA LYS A 223 -4.08 22.81 30.91
C LYS A 223 -3.88 24.02 29.99
N LYS A 224 -4.23 23.90 28.72
CA LYS A 224 -4.23 25.02 27.77
C LYS A 224 -5.65 25.35 27.38
N LEU A 225 -6.02 26.66 27.51
CA LEU A 225 -7.33 27.14 27.09
C LEU A 225 -7.34 27.25 25.56
N LYS A 226 -8.33 26.63 24.91
CA LYS A 226 -8.62 26.84 23.50
C LYS A 226 -9.29 28.21 23.31
N SER A 227 -9.18 28.77 22.12
CA SER A 227 -9.94 29.99 21.73
C SER A 227 -11.47 29.79 21.83
N SER A 228 -11.94 28.54 21.86
CA SER A 228 -13.36 28.16 22.10
C SER A 228 -13.79 28.17 23.58
N GLY A 229 -12.90 28.49 24.52
CA GLY A 229 -13.18 28.44 25.95
C GLY A 229 -13.04 27.06 26.61
N GLU A 230 -12.71 26.02 25.88
CA GLU A 230 -12.49 24.67 26.39
C GLU A 230 -11.04 24.46 26.84
N PHE A 231 -10.84 23.73 27.94
CA PHE A 231 -9.50 23.33 28.41
C PHE A 231 -9.04 22.05 27.70
N ILE A 232 -7.85 22.09 27.11
CA ILE A 232 -7.16 20.90 26.63
C ILE A 232 -6.05 20.56 27.63
N LYS A 233 -5.96 19.28 28.01
CA LYS A 233 -4.78 18.75 28.68
C LYS A 233 -3.71 18.47 27.63
N ALA A 234 -2.55 19.08 27.76
CA ALA A 234 -1.37 18.79 26.95
C ALA A 234 -0.31 18.15 27.85
N ASN A 235 0.17 16.97 27.46
CA ASN A 235 1.28 16.30 28.12
C ASN A 235 2.59 16.85 27.56
N TYR A 236 3.56 17.08 28.40
CA TYR A 236 4.90 17.55 28.01
C TYR A 236 5.91 16.43 28.27
N LEU A 237 6.67 16.11 27.23
CA LEU A 237 7.75 15.13 27.24
C LEU A 237 9.10 15.84 27.24
#